data_6d438e2f2d4a7ee561a38d1000b47773
#
_entry.id   6d438e2f2d4a7ee561a38d1000b47773
#
_cell.length_a   1.000
_cell.length_b   1.000
_cell.length_c   1.000
_cell.angle_alpha   90.00
_cell.angle_beta   90.00
_cell.angle_gamma   90.00
#
_symmetry.space_group_name_H-M   'P 1'
#
loop_
_entity.id
_entity.type
_entity.pdbx_description
1 polymer ?
#
loop_
_entity_poly.entity_id
_entity_poly.type
_entity_poly.pdbx_seq_one_letter_code
_entity_poly.pdbx_strand_id
1 'polypeptide(L)'
;MDHNVNAPLRDDVRLLGDLLGECLRQQAGDTMYETVEKIRQASVATRTGGGESLASLRDLLSPLDDATLLEVARAFSQFLNLSNIAEQHHRERLHRQHQRYPGDAGTDQGLQDVLQRLADNQIAQPQISGTLEDLSVELVLTAHPTEVTRRTLIRKYDQMADLLSELDRSDLNDDERELRRERLRRVILAAWCTDEIRREKPTPVDEAKWGFATIEQSLWQAVPDVL
;
A
#
# COMPACT_ATOMS: atom_id res chain seq x y z
N MET A 1 -10.53 16.70 -21.61
CA MET A 1 -11.31 15.83 -20.67
C MET A 1 -10.36 15.51 -19.54
N ASP A 2 -10.58 16.13 -18.38
CA ASP A 2 -9.81 15.80 -17.18
C ASP A 2 -10.19 14.38 -16.74
N HIS A 3 -9.53 13.39 -17.31
CA HIS A 3 -9.55 12.06 -16.74
C HIS A 3 -8.88 12.17 -15.37
N ASN A 4 -9.69 12.09 -14.33
CA ASN A 4 -9.22 12.07 -12.96
C ASN A 4 -8.32 10.83 -12.77
N VAL A 5 -7.02 11.01 -13.00
CA VAL A 5 -5.98 9.98 -12.95
C VAL A 5 -6.08 9.11 -11.69
N ASN A 6 -6.53 9.70 -10.59
CA ASN A 6 -6.68 9.02 -9.30
C ASN A 6 -8.05 8.34 -9.08
N ALA A 7 -8.95 8.29 -10.07
CA ALA A 7 -10.22 7.60 -9.91
C ALA A 7 -10.05 6.10 -9.62
N PRO A 8 -9.21 5.35 -10.38
CA PRO A 8 -8.97 3.94 -10.10
C PRO A 8 -8.39 3.68 -8.71
N LEU A 9 -7.47 4.54 -8.24
CA LEU A 9 -6.94 4.45 -6.87
C LEU A 9 -8.05 4.56 -5.82
N ARG A 10 -8.96 5.53 -5.99
CA ARG A 10 -10.08 5.70 -5.05
C ARG A 10 -11.02 4.51 -5.05
N ASP A 11 -11.23 3.89 -6.21
CA ASP A 11 -12.08 2.70 -6.33
C ASP A 11 -11.42 1.50 -5.66
N ASP A 12 -10.11 1.30 -5.82
CA ASP A 12 -9.35 0.25 -5.12
C ASP A 12 -9.37 0.45 -3.60
N VAL A 13 -9.10 1.67 -3.11
CA VAL A 13 -9.15 1.99 -1.67
C VAL A 13 -10.55 1.75 -1.11
N ARG A 14 -11.60 2.11 -1.86
CA ARG A 14 -12.99 1.84 -1.45
C ARG A 14 -13.27 0.35 -1.38
N LEU A 15 -12.92 -0.41 -2.43
CA LEU A 15 -13.09 -1.86 -2.46
C LEU A 15 -12.42 -2.52 -1.24
N LEU A 16 -11.16 -2.21 -1.00
CA LEU A 16 -10.40 -2.78 0.13
C LEU A 16 -10.98 -2.37 1.49
N GLY A 17 -11.42 -1.12 1.61
CA GLY A 17 -12.08 -0.61 2.81
C GLY A 17 -13.43 -1.28 3.08
N ASP A 18 -14.25 -1.51 2.05
CA ASP A 18 -15.54 -2.20 2.17
C ASP A 18 -15.33 -3.66 2.60
N LEU A 19 -14.36 -4.36 1.99
CA LEU A 19 -14.02 -5.75 2.36
C LEU A 19 -13.47 -5.84 3.79
N LEU A 20 -12.65 -4.89 4.23
CA LEU A 20 -12.20 -4.81 5.63
C LEU A 20 -13.38 -4.57 6.57
N GLY A 21 -14.32 -3.70 6.19
CA GLY A 21 -15.54 -3.44 6.95
C GLY A 21 -16.41 -4.70 7.12
N GLU A 22 -16.55 -5.50 6.07
CA GLU A 22 -17.22 -6.81 6.13
C GLU A 22 -16.50 -7.77 7.10
N CYS A 23 -15.17 -7.82 7.05
CA CYS A 23 -14.36 -8.63 7.97
C CYS A 23 -14.53 -8.18 9.43
N LEU A 24 -14.54 -6.87 9.68
CA LEU A 24 -14.78 -6.30 11.01
C LEU A 24 -16.14 -6.71 11.56
N ARG A 25 -17.21 -6.56 10.77
CA ARG A 25 -18.56 -6.99 11.18
C ARG A 25 -18.60 -8.46 11.53
N GLN A 26 -17.97 -9.29 10.71
CA GLN A 26 -17.95 -10.74 10.91
C GLN A 26 -17.17 -11.16 12.16
N GLN A 27 -16.06 -10.49 12.49
CA GLN A 27 -15.14 -10.90 13.54
C GLN A 27 -15.37 -10.19 14.87
N ALA A 28 -15.72 -8.90 14.83
CA ALA A 28 -15.86 -8.04 16.00
C ALA A 28 -17.30 -7.54 16.24
N GLY A 29 -18.20 -7.83 15.31
CA GLY A 29 -19.62 -7.45 15.38
C GLY A 29 -19.93 -6.04 14.89
N ASP A 30 -21.23 -5.77 14.72
CA ASP A 30 -21.72 -4.50 14.15
C ASP A 30 -21.36 -3.30 15.03
N THR A 31 -21.40 -3.43 16.36
CA THR A 31 -21.06 -2.34 17.29
C THR A 31 -19.63 -1.84 17.11
N MET A 32 -18.67 -2.76 16.93
CA MET A 32 -17.27 -2.40 16.67
C MET A 32 -17.14 -1.71 15.30
N TYR A 33 -17.76 -2.26 14.27
CA TYR A 33 -17.77 -1.65 12.94
C TYR A 33 -18.32 -0.22 12.97
N GLU A 34 -19.47 0.00 13.64
CA GLU A 34 -20.06 1.33 13.78
C GLU A 34 -19.16 2.30 14.54
N THR A 35 -18.45 1.81 15.56
CA THR A 35 -17.50 2.62 16.33
C THR A 35 -16.34 3.07 15.44
N VAL A 36 -15.73 2.15 14.69
CA VAL A 36 -14.65 2.46 13.74
C VAL A 36 -15.12 3.44 12.68
N GLU A 37 -16.34 3.25 12.15
CA GLU A 37 -16.90 4.13 11.10
C GLU A 37 -17.19 5.54 11.62
N LYS A 38 -17.73 5.69 12.82
CA LYS A 38 -17.92 7.00 13.47
C LYS A 38 -16.59 7.74 13.66
N ILE A 39 -15.56 7.04 14.14
CA ILE A 39 -14.22 7.62 14.33
C ILE A 39 -13.61 8.01 12.97
N ARG A 40 -13.76 7.17 11.94
CA ARG A 40 -13.31 7.47 10.59
C ARG A 40 -13.97 8.74 10.03
N GLN A 41 -15.28 8.86 10.16
CA GLN A 41 -16.04 10.03 9.70
C GLN A 41 -15.61 11.29 10.44
N ALA A 42 -15.47 11.24 11.76
CA ALA A 42 -14.96 12.35 12.56
C ALA A 42 -13.54 12.74 12.14
N SER A 43 -12.67 11.78 11.87
CA SER A 43 -11.29 12.03 11.42
C SER A 43 -11.23 12.69 10.03
N VAL A 44 -12.14 12.32 9.11
CA VAL A 44 -12.26 12.97 7.80
C VAL A 44 -12.76 14.40 7.95
N ALA A 45 -13.81 14.62 8.76
CA ALA A 45 -14.37 15.95 9.02
C ALA A 45 -13.32 16.90 9.62
N THR A 46 -12.41 16.39 10.47
CA THR A 46 -11.29 17.14 11.03
C THR A 46 -10.35 17.69 9.96
N ARG A 47 -10.03 16.91 8.94
CA ARG A 47 -9.11 17.30 7.87
C ARG A 47 -9.73 18.28 6.87
N THR A 48 -11.06 18.28 6.72
CA THR A 48 -11.76 19.14 5.77
C THR A 48 -12.14 20.53 6.32
N GLY A 49 -11.67 20.89 7.53
CA GLY A 49 -11.72 22.27 8.03
C GLY A 49 -12.87 22.59 9.00
N GLY A 50 -13.53 21.59 9.57
CA GLY A 50 -14.49 21.78 10.66
C GLY A 50 -13.78 21.92 12.01
N GLY A 51 -13.69 23.14 12.57
CA GLY A 51 -13.01 23.41 13.85
C GLY A 51 -13.58 22.70 15.09
N GLU A 52 -14.70 22.00 14.98
CA GLU A 52 -15.30 21.19 16.07
C GLU A 52 -14.70 19.79 16.20
N SER A 53 -13.80 19.42 15.32
CA SER A 53 -13.54 18.00 15.03
C SER A 53 -12.53 17.31 15.94
N LEU A 54 -11.52 17.99 16.50
CA LEU A 54 -10.59 17.37 17.47
C LEU A 54 -11.28 17.08 18.80
N ALA A 55 -12.15 17.97 19.25
CA ALA A 55 -12.96 17.77 20.44
C ALA A 55 -13.93 16.59 20.25
N SER A 56 -14.64 16.56 19.10
CA SER A 56 -15.56 15.48 18.74
C SER A 56 -14.86 14.12 18.65
N LEU A 57 -13.64 14.07 18.07
CA LEU A 57 -12.86 12.85 18.01
C LEU A 57 -12.42 12.38 19.42
N ARG A 58 -12.03 13.32 20.29
CA ARG A 58 -11.67 13.03 21.67
C ARG A 58 -12.86 12.49 22.45
N ASP A 59 -14.04 13.10 22.26
CA ASP A 59 -15.28 12.67 22.91
C ASP A 59 -15.72 11.27 22.48
N LEU A 60 -15.43 10.88 21.25
CA LEU A 60 -15.67 9.52 20.73
C LEU A 60 -14.69 8.50 21.31
N LEU A 61 -13.43 8.87 21.53
CA LEU A 61 -12.38 7.95 21.98
C LEU A 61 -12.34 7.81 23.51
N SER A 62 -12.60 8.89 24.27
CA SER A 62 -12.46 8.92 25.72
C SER A 62 -13.32 7.91 26.49
N PRO A 63 -14.53 7.53 26.05
CA PRO A 63 -15.37 6.56 26.76
C PRO A 63 -15.01 5.10 26.43
N LEU A 64 -14.12 4.84 25.46
CA LEU A 64 -13.75 3.50 25.05
C LEU A 64 -12.76 2.88 26.02
N ASP A 65 -12.93 1.60 26.31
CA ASP A 65 -11.97 0.84 27.08
C ASP A 65 -10.72 0.46 26.23
N ASP A 66 -9.66 0.02 26.91
CA ASP A 66 -8.38 -0.31 26.27
C ASP A 66 -8.52 -1.43 25.21
N ALA A 67 -9.40 -2.40 25.43
CA ALA A 67 -9.62 -3.50 24.50
C ALA A 67 -10.27 -2.98 23.20
N THR A 68 -11.29 -2.13 23.33
CA THR A 68 -11.96 -1.48 22.20
C THR A 68 -11.01 -0.53 21.46
N LEU A 69 -10.21 0.27 22.19
CA LEU A 69 -9.21 1.15 21.60
C LEU A 69 -8.15 0.36 20.80
N LEU A 70 -7.73 -0.79 21.30
CA LEU A 70 -6.79 -1.66 20.58
C LEU A 70 -7.39 -2.17 19.26
N GLU A 71 -8.64 -2.64 19.28
CA GLU A 71 -9.33 -3.10 18.07
C GLU A 71 -9.54 -1.96 17.05
N VAL A 72 -9.88 -0.76 17.51
CA VAL A 72 -9.96 0.44 16.67
C VAL A 72 -8.60 0.75 16.05
N ALA A 73 -7.52 0.76 16.83
CA ALA A 73 -6.17 1.01 16.32
C ALA A 73 -5.76 -0.03 15.27
N ARG A 74 -6.07 -1.31 15.49
CA ARG A 74 -5.82 -2.39 14.53
C ARG A 74 -6.61 -2.18 13.23
N ALA A 75 -7.88 -1.78 13.32
CA ALA A 75 -8.69 -1.50 12.13
C ALA A 75 -8.08 -0.39 11.27
N PHE A 76 -7.62 0.70 11.88
CA PHE A 76 -6.94 1.77 11.18
C PHE A 76 -5.57 1.36 10.64
N SER A 77 -4.78 0.60 11.39
CA SER A 77 -3.50 0.05 10.91
C SER A 77 -3.70 -0.81 9.66
N GLN A 78 -4.66 -1.74 9.69
CA GLN A 78 -4.99 -2.57 8.53
C GLN A 78 -5.49 -1.73 7.35
N PHE A 79 -6.36 -0.75 7.58
CA PHE A 79 -6.83 0.14 6.53
C PHE A 79 -5.68 0.93 5.87
N LEU A 80 -4.71 1.41 6.64
CA LEU A 80 -3.53 2.09 6.11
C LEU A 80 -2.65 1.15 5.28
N ASN A 81 -2.45 -0.08 5.73
CA ASN A 81 -1.73 -1.10 4.96
C ASN A 81 -2.43 -1.40 3.62
N LEU A 82 -3.75 -1.57 3.65
CA LEU A 82 -4.55 -1.78 2.43
C LEU A 82 -4.48 -0.56 1.48
N SER A 83 -4.52 0.65 2.03
CA SER A 83 -4.38 1.89 1.24
C SER A 83 -3.00 1.98 0.58
N ASN A 84 -1.93 1.58 1.27
CA ASN A 84 -0.58 1.52 0.71
C ASN A 84 -0.49 0.49 -0.44
N ILE A 85 -1.15 -0.67 -0.29
CA ILE A 85 -1.22 -1.68 -1.36
C ILE A 85 -1.93 -1.11 -2.59
N ALA A 86 -3.07 -0.44 -2.39
CA ALA A 86 -3.81 0.20 -3.49
C ALA A 86 -2.97 1.29 -4.18
N GLU A 87 -2.23 2.10 -3.42
CA GLU A 87 -1.36 3.14 -3.96
C GLU A 87 -0.21 2.55 -4.78
N GLN A 88 0.45 1.52 -4.27
CA GLN A 88 1.51 0.82 -4.98
C GLN A 88 0.99 0.20 -6.28
N HIS A 89 -0.14 -0.50 -6.22
CA HIS A 89 -0.80 -1.07 -7.39
C HIS A 89 -1.17 0.00 -8.42
N HIS A 90 -1.66 1.16 -7.98
CA HIS A 90 -1.98 2.27 -8.87
C HIS A 90 -0.74 2.85 -9.56
N ARG A 91 0.39 2.97 -8.85
CA ARG A 91 1.67 3.40 -9.44
C ARG A 91 2.13 2.42 -10.53
N GLU A 92 2.04 1.12 -10.28
CA GLU A 92 2.36 0.10 -11.29
C GLU A 92 1.42 0.16 -12.50
N ARG A 93 0.12 0.45 -12.28
CA ARG A 93 -0.86 0.66 -13.35
C ARG A 93 -0.48 1.86 -14.23
N LEU A 94 -0.12 2.99 -13.61
CA LEU A 94 0.34 4.19 -14.34
C LEU A 94 1.63 3.91 -15.10
N HIS A 95 2.60 3.23 -14.49
CA HIS A 95 3.85 2.86 -15.15
C HIS A 95 3.59 1.98 -16.38
N ARG A 96 2.75 0.95 -16.27
CA ARG A 96 2.34 0.10 -17.41
C ARG A 96 1.61 0.89 -18.51
N GLN A 97 0.79 1.87 -18.15
CA GLN A 97 0.12 2.75 -19.12
C GLN A 97 1.12 3.62 -19.86
N HIS A 98 2.06 4.22 -19.14
CA HIS A 98 3.11 5.06 -19.74
C HIS A 98 4.00 4.27 -20.72
N GLN A 99 4.37 3.04 -20.35
CA GLN A 99 5.13 2.16 -21.26
C GLN A 99 4.36 1.83 -22.56
N ARG A 100 3.02 1.72 -22.49
CA ARG A 100 2.18 1.44 -23.69
C ARG A 100 1.93 2.66 -24.55
N TYR A 101 1.91 3.85 -23.98
CA TYR A 101 1.60 5.12 -24.64
C TYR A 101 2.63 6.18 -24.25
N PRO A 102 3.90 6.09 -24.78
CA PRO A 102 4.91 7.10 -24.52
C PRO A 102 4.45 8.44 -25.12
N GLY A 103 4.26 9.45 -24.28
CA GLY A 103 3.80 10.78 -24.72
C GLY A 103 2.52 11.28 -24.05
N ASP A 104 1.78 10.44 -23.36
CA ASP A 104 0.72 10.90 -22.47
C ASP A 104 1.38 11.43 -21.19
N ALA A 105 1.21 12.73 -20.89
CA ALA A 105 1.88 13.45 -19.81
C ALA A 105 1.42 12.96 -18.43
N GLY A 106 1.74 11.71 -18.11
CA GLY A 106 1.61 11.13 -16.79
C GLY A 106 2.89 11.40 -15.98
N THR A 107 2.72 11.62 -14.71
CA THR A 107 3.74 12.00 -13.71
C THR A 107 4.81 10.95 -13.42
N ASP A 108 4.98 9.92 -14.23
CA ASP A 108 6.00 8.90 -14.04
C ASP A 108 7.34 9.40 -14.60
N GLN A 109 8.24 9.76 -13.71
CA GLN A 109 9.59 10.19 -14.04
C GLN A 109 10.50 8.95 -14.24
N GLY A 110 10.16 8.12 -15.23
CA GLY A 110 10.98 6.99 -15.61
C GLY A 110 12.37 7.44 -16.09
N LEU A 111 13.30 6.48 -16.17
CA LEU A 111 14.67 6.73 -16.64
C LEU A 111 14.68 7.41 -18.01
N GLN A 112 13.78 7.02 -18.91
CA GLN A 112 13.65 7.63 -20.25
C GLN A 112 13.29 9.11 -20.18
N ASP A 113 12.38 9.52 -19.30
CA ASP A 113 12.01 10.94 -19.14
C ASP A 113 13.16 11.75 -18.57
N VAL A 114 13.96 11.17 -17.68
CA VAL A 114 15.16 11.81 -17.15
C VAL A 114 16.18 12.00 -18.27
N LEU A 115 16.47 10.98 -19.05
CA LEU A 115 17.39 11.04 -20.19
C LEU A 115 16.92 12.04 -21.25
N GLN A 116 15.62 12.06 -21.56
CA GLN A 116 15.05 13.02 -22.48
C GLN A 116 15.23 14.46 -21.99
N ARG A 117 14.95 14.73 -20.72
CA ARG A 117 15.17 16.05 -20.11
C ARG A 117 16.64 16.46 -20.11
N LEU A 118 17.57 15.53 -19.90
CA LEU A 118 19.00 15.80 -20.01
C LEU A 118 19.39 16.19 -21.44
N ALA A 119 18.82 15.49 -22.43
CA ALA A 119 19.01 15.82 -23.84
C ALA A 119 18.41 17.18 -24.22
N ASP A 120 17.18 17.48 -23.77
CA ASP A 120 16.48 18.74 -24.01
C ASP A 120 17.23 19.94 -23.39
N ASN A 121 17.90 19.73 -22.27
CA ASN A 121 18.76 20.71 -21.62
C ASN A 121 20.18 20.75 -22.20
N GLN A 122 20.43 20.06 -23.33
CA GLN A 122 21.71 20.03 -24.05
C GLN A 122 22.90 19.57 -23.19
N ILE A 123 22.67 18.71 -22.22
CA ILE A 123 23.75 18.10 -21.43
C ILE A 123 24.52 17.14 -22.33
N ALA A 124 25.82 17.37 -22.45
CA ALA A 124 26.67 16.57 -23.34
C ALA A 124 26.75 15.10 -22.89
N GLN A 125 26.64 14.15 -23.82
CA GLN A 125 26.69 12.73 -23.55
C GLN A 125 27.93 12.28 -22.74
N PRO A 126 29.17 12.81 -22.99
CA PRO A 126 30.32 12.48 -22.16
C PRO A 126 30.17 12.90 -20.68
N GLN A 127 29.44 13.99 -20.41
CA GLN A 127 29.15 14.44 -19.05
C GLN A 127 28.16 13.51 -18.35
N ILE A 128 27.14 13.04 -19.08
CA ILE A 128 26.18 12.06 -18.56
C ILE A 128 26.92 10.74 -18.23
N SER A 129 27.73 10.24 -19.17
CA SER A 129 28.51 8.99 -18.98
C SER A 129 29.46 9.10 -17.80
N GLY A 130 30.21 10.19 -17.67
CA GLY A 130 31.11 10.41 -16.56
C GLY A 130 30.38 10.47 -15.21
N THR A 131 29.19 11.11 -15.16
CA THR A 131 28.37 11.13 -13.95
C THR A 131 27.83 9.75 -13.59
N LEU A 132 27.46 8.93 -14.57
CA LEU A 132 26.98 7.56 -14.35
C LEU A 132 28.10 6.64 -13.89
N GLU A 133 29.35 6.81 -14.39
CA GLU A 133 30.52 6.04 -13.93
C GLU A 133 30.86 6.32 -12.46
N ASP A 134 30.61 7.55 -12.01
CA ASP A 134 30.85 7.97 -10.61
C ASP A 134 29.62 7.75 -9.70
N LEU A 135 28.47 7.32 -10.27
CA LEU A 135 27.25 7.12 -9.50
C LEU A 135 27.37 5.91 -8.57
N SER A 136 27.17 6.16 -7.28
CA SER A 136 27.09 5.11 -6.27
C SER A 136 25.76 5.21 -5.54
N VAL A 137 25.04 4.11 -5.45
CA VAL A 137 23.79 4.00 -4.68
C VAL A 137 24.02 3.02 -3.53
N GLU A 138 24.03 3.55 -2.31
CA GLU A 138 24.15 2.74 -1.10
C GLU A 138 22.77 2.56 -0.48
N LEU A 139 22.27 1.31 -0.48
CA LEU A 139 21.02 0.96 0.16
C LEU A 139 21.28 0.55 1.61
N VAL A 140 20.76 1.34 2.55
CA VAL A 140 20.84 1.01 3.98
C VAL A 140 19.52 0.38 4.41
N LEU A 141 19.54 -0.93 4.66
CA LEU A 141 18.39 -1.66 5.20
C LEU A 141 18.44 -1.57 6.73
N THR A 142 17.61 -0.71 7.30
CA THR A 142 17.43 -0.64 8.75
C THR A 142 16.08 -1.24 9.11
N ALA A 143 16.07 -2.29 9.94
CA ALA A 143 14.85 -2.81 10.52
C ALA A 143 14.82 -2.45 12.01
N HIS A 144 13.92 -1.56 12.40
CA HIS A 144 13.64 -1.38 13.82
C HIS A 144 12.96 -2.65 14.35
N PRO A 145 13.37 -3.21 15.51
CA PRO A 145 12.80 -4.47 16.03
C PRO A 145 11.28 -4.48 16.17
N THR A 146 10.65 -3.30 16.30
CA THR A 146 9.20 -3.13 16.39
C THR A 146 8.52 -3.06 15.01
N GLU A 147 9.28 -2.86 13.93
CA GLU A 147 8.75 -2.66 12.57
C GLU A 147 8.85 -3.91 11.70
N VAL A 148 9.46 -4.98 12.22
CA VAL A 148 9.61 -6.23 11.47
C VAL A 148 8.24 -6.91 11.30
N THR A 149 7.59 -6.61 10.21
CA THR A 149 6.34 -7.25 9.81
C THR A 149 6.53 -8.76 9.68
N ARG A 150 5.58 -9.55 10.16
CA ARG A 150 5.65 -11.01 10.02
C ARG A 150 5.65 -11.41 8.54
N ARG A 151 6.53 -12.33 8.14
CA ARG A 151 6.55 -12.89 6.77
C ARG A 151 5.19 -13.37 6.28
N THR A 152 4.36 -13.86 7.19
CA THR A 152 2.99 -14.30 6.88
C THR A 152 2.07 -13.13 6.49
N LEU A 153 2.28 -11.94 7.05
CA LEU A 153 1.54 -10.73 6.66
C LEU A 153 2.05 -10.19 5.32
N ILE A 154 3.38 -10.14 5.11
CA ILE A 154 3.96 -9.73 3.83
C ILE A 154 3.38 -10.56 2.70
N ARG A 155 3.41 -11.90 2.81
CA ARG A 155 2.82 -12.80 1.80
C ARG A 155 1.33 -12.54 1.55
N LYS A 156 0.57 -12.15 2.57
CA LYS A 156 -0.84 -11.79 2.38
C LYS A 156 -0.99 -10.47 1.64
N TYR A 157 -0.12 -9.50 1.93
CA TYR A 157 -0.11 -8.22 1.20
C TYR A 157 0.28 -8.41 -0.26
N ASP A 158 1.27 -9.26 -0.56
CA ASP A 158 1.62 -9.64 -1.93
C ASP A 158 0.42 -10.28 -2.64
N GLN A 159 -0.26 -11.25 -1.99
CA GLN A 159 -1.47 -11.87 -2.54
C GLN A 159 -2.62 -10.87 -2.80
N MET A 160 -2.76 -9.83 -1.96
CA MET A 160 -3.75 -8.79 -2.19
C MET A 160 -3.40 -7.94 -3.41
N ALA A 161 -2.12 -7.58 -3.58
CA ALA A 161 -1.63 -6.85 -4.75
C ALA A 161 -1.82 -7.65 -6.05
N ASP A 162 -1.51 -8.95 -6.03
CA ASP A 162 -1.76 -9.86 -7.16
C ASP A 162 -3.24 -9.92 -7.53
N LEU A 163 -4.13 -10.05 -6.53
CA LEU A 163 -5.58 -10.10 -6.75
C LEU A 163 -6.14 -8.78 -7.29
N LEU A 164 -5.62 -7.63 -6.87
CA LEU A 164 -5.96 -6.33 -7.48
C LEU A 164 -5.52 -6.28 -8.93
N SER A 165 -4.31 -6.76 -9.25
CA SER A 165 -3.81 -6.84 -10.62
C SER A 165 -4.65 -7.79 -11.48
N GLU A 166 -5.13 -8.90 -10.92
CA GLU A 166 -6.06 -9.78 -11.62
C GLU A 166 -7.42 -9.10 -11.87
N LEU A 167 -7.93 -8.32 -10.93
CA LEU A 167 -9.21 -7.60 -11.07
C LEU A 167 -9.17 -6.49 -12.13
N ASP A 168 -7.98 -5.95 -12.46
CA ASP A 168 -7.79 -4.97 -13.54
C ASP A 168 -7.97 -5.57 -14.94
N ARG A 169 -8.01 -6.89 -15.08
CA ARG A 169 -8.17 -7.53 -16.39
C ARG A 169 -9.54 -7.22 -16.96
N SER A 170 -9.55 -6.82 -18.22
CA SER A 170 -10.77 -6.46 -18.95
C SER A 170 -11.54 -7.65 -19.51
N ASP A 171 -10.91 -8.85 -19.54
CA ASP A 171 -11.45 -10.09 -20.09
C ASP A 171 -12.20 -10.95 -19.04
N LEU A 172 -12.31 -10.48 -17.79
CA LEU A 172 -13.04 -11.18 -16.75
C LEU A 172 -14.54 -11.07 -16.94
N ASN A 173 -15.24 -12.20 -16.86
CA ASN A 173 -16.68 -12.20 -16.68
C ASN A 173 -17.07 -11.91 -15.20
N ASP A 174 -18.38 -11.73 -14.94
CA ASP A 174 -18.88 -11.34 -13.61
C ASP A 174 -18.59 -12.42 -12.54
N ASP A 175 -18.74 -13.71 -12.88
CA ASP A 175 -18.46 -14.82 -11.95
C ASP A 175 -16.97 -14.88 -11.59
N GLU A 176 -16.10 -14.69 -12.57
CA GLU A 176 -14.65 -14.66 -12.36
C GLU A 176 -14.23 -13.47 -11.51
N ARG A 177 -14.87 -12.31 -11.71
CA ARG A 177 -14.63 -11.08 -10.92
C ARG A 177 -15.06 -11.28 -9.48
N GLU A 178 -16.25 -11.87 -9.26
CA GLU A 178 -16.76 -12.15 -7.92
C GLU A 178 -15.89 -13.18 -7.19
N LEU A 179 -15.41 -14.20 -7.89
CA LEU A 179 -14.49 -15.18 -7.31
C LEU A 179 -13.19 -14.53 -6.80
N ARG A 180 -12.61 -13.57 -7.54
CA ARG A 180 -11.40 -12.85 -7.15
C ARG A 180 -11.67 -11.91 -5.97
N ARG A 181 -12.83 -11.24 -5.99
CA ARG A 181 -13.28 -10.41 -4.88
C ARG A 181 -13.43 -11.22 -3.58
N GLU A 182 -14.05 -12.40 -3.68
CA GLU A 182 -14.19 -13.30 -2.52
C GLU A 182 -12.82 -13.83 -2.03
N ARG A 183 -11.88 -14.12 -2.93
CA ARG A 183 -10.51 -14.49 -2.56
C ARG A 183 -9.83 -13.33 -1.83
N LEU A 184 -9.94 -12.11 -2.34
CA LEU A 184 -9.40 -10.91 -1.73
C LEU A 184 -9.96 -10.71 -0.31
N ARG A 185 -11.28 -10.84 -0.15
CA ARG A 185 -11.95 -10.80 1.16
C ARG A 185 -11.36 -11.82 2.14
N ARG A 186 -11.13 -13.06 1.70
CA ARG A 186 -10.53 -14.11 2.54
C ARG A 186 -9.09 -13.80 2.94
N VAL A 187 -8.30 -13.22 2.06
CA VAL A 187 -6.91 -12.83 2.37
C VAL A 187 -6.90 -11.67 3.37
N ILE A 188 -7.79 -10.68 3.22
CA ILE A 188 -7.97 -9.58 4.18
C ILE A 188 -8.40 -10.13 5.55
N LEU A 189 -9.38 -11.03 5.57
CA LEU A 189 -9.80 -11.70 6.80
C LEU A 189 -8.64 -12.45 7.47
N ALA A 190 -7.86 -13.19 6.70
CA ALA A 190 -6.69 -13.91 7.21
C ALA A 190 -5.60 -12.97 7.72
N ALA A 191 -5.44 -11.78 7.14
CA ALA A 191 -4.56 -10.74 7.65
C ALA A 191 -5.10 -10.17 8.97
N TRP A 192 -6.39 -9.84 9.02
CA TRP A 192 -7.06 -9.41 10.26
C TRP A 192 -6.88 -10.39 11.41
N CYS A 193 -7.04 -11.69 11.16
CA CYS A 193 -6.86 -12.75 12.15
C CYS A 193 -5.39 -13.06 12.49
N THR A 194 -4.43 -12.38 11.86
CA THR A 194 -3.01 -12.57 12.15
C THR A 194 -2.54 -11.54 13.17
N ASP A 195 -1.90 -12.00 14.22
CA ASP A 195 -1.30 -11.12 15.23
C ASP A 195 -0.13 -10.34 14.61
N GLU A 196 -0.22 -9.01 14.57
CA GLU A 196 0.82 -8.12 14.04
C GLU A 196 1.98 -7.96 15.02
N ILE A 197 1.67 -8.04 16.32
CA ILE A 197 2.65 -7.81 17.38
C ILE A 197 3.43 -9.09 17.65
N ARG A 198 4.75 -9.03 17.54
CA ARG A 198 5.60 -10.12 18.00
C ARG A 198 5.73 -10.04 19.51
N ARG A 199 5.45 -11.15 20.20
CA ARG A 199 5.65 -11.26 21.66
C ARG A 199 7.13 -11.39 22.03
N GLU A 200 7.96 -11.89 21.13
CA GLU A 200 9.40 -12.06 21.31
C GLU A 200 10.14 -11.06 20.42
N LYS A 201 11.18 -10.44 20.96
CA LYS A 201 12.07 -9.56 20.19
C LYS A 201 12.79 -10.39 19.13
N PRO A 202 12.84 -9.95 17.87
CA PRO A 202 13.62 -10.62 16.85
C PRO A 202 15.10 -10.64 17.25
N THR A 203 15.77 -11.74 16.95
CA THR A 203 17.22 -11.83 17.09
C THR A 203 17.91 -11.17 15.89
N PRO A 204 19.21 -10.77 16.00
CA PRO A 204 19.97 -10.27 14.83
C PRO A 204 19.96 -11.24 13.63
N VAL A 205 19.87 -12.55 13.90
CA VAL A 205 19.74 -13.58 12.85
C VAL A 205 18.36 -13.51 12.17
N ASP A 206 17.30 -13.23 12.91
CA ASP A 206 15.96 -13.06 12.34
C ASP A 206 15.88 -11.80 11.47
N GLU A 207 16.54 -10.72 11.89
CA GLU A 207 16.66 -9.47 11.11
C GLU A 207 17.45 -9.70 9.82
N ALA A 208 18.59 -10.40 9.90
CA ALA A 208 19.37 -10.75 8.72
C ALA A 208 18.58 -11.64 7.73
N LYS A 209 17.85 -12.64 8.22
CA LYS A 209 16.98 -13.48 7.39
C LYS A 209 15.86 -12.68 6.73
N TRP A 210 15.33 -11.66 7.42
CA TRP A 210 14.34 -10.76 6.84
C TRP A 210 14.95 -9.91 5.74
N GLY A 211 16.12 -9.30 5.98
CA GLY A 211 16.87 -8.53 4.99
C GLY A 211 17.18 -9.35 3.73
N PHE A 212 17.68 -10.58 3.89
CA PHE A 212 17.93 -11.48 2.77
C PHE A 212 16.66 -11.81 1.98
N ALA A 213 15.54 -12.07 2.67
CA ALA A 213 14.29 -12.34 1.97
C ALA A 213 13.78 -11.12 1.18
N THR A 214 13.98 -9.91 1.70
CA THR A 214 13.63 -8.67 0.99
C THR A 214 14.50 -8.49 -0.25
N ILE A 215 15.81 -8.75 -0.15
CA ILE A 215 16.75 -8.70 -1.28
C ILE A 215 16.36 -9.73 -2.36
N GLU A 216 16.09 -10.98 -1.95
CA GLU A 216 15.70 -12.06 -2.87
C GLU A 216 14.40 -11.76 -3.61
N GLN A 217 13.42 -11.14 -2.94
CA GLN A 217 12.09 -10.86 -3.52
C GLN A 217 12.04 -9.58 -4.35
N SER A 218 12.99 -8.68 -4.22
CA SER A 218 12.98 -7.38 -4.90
C SER A 218 14.25 -7.11 -5.71
N LEU A 219 15.36 -6.85 -5.04
CA LEU A 219 16.60 -6.39 -5.68
C LEU A 219 17.22 -7.46 -6.59
N TRP A 220 17.09 -8.75 -6.26
CA TRP A 220 17.66 -9.84 -7.05
C TRP A 220 17.09 -9.91 -8.46
N GLN A 221 15.84 -9.48 -8.65
CA GLN A 221 15.20 -9.39 -9.96
C GLN A 221 15.35 -8.00 -10.58
N ALA A 222 15.15 -6.93 -9.80
CA ALA A 222 15.13 -5.57 -10.31
C ALA A 222 16.51 -5.06 -10.77
N VAL A 223 17.60 -5.45 -10.10
CA VAL A 223 18.96 -4.97 -10.45
C VAL A 223 19.40 -5.43 -11.84
N PRO A 224 19.26 -6.71 -12.23
CA PRO A 224 19.60 -7.14 -13.59
C PRO A 224 18.77 -6.47 -14.68
N ASP A 225 17.52 -6.08 -14.38
CA ASP A 225 16.64 -5.44 -15.36
C ASP A 225 17.01 -3.97 -15.63
N VAL A 226 17.80 -3.36 -14.74
CA VAL A 226 18.27 -1.97 -14.87
C VAL A 226 19.65 -1.89 -15.49
N LEU A 227 20.48 -2.94 -15.38
CA LEU A 227 21.84 -3.03 -15.93
C LEU A 227 21.83 -3.49 -17.38
#